data_118eeeeca0576ad31afd190a47b33b83
#
_entry.id   118eeeeca0576ad31afd190a47b33b83
#
_cell.length_a   1.000
_cell.length_b   1.000
_cell.length_c   1.000
_cell.angle_alpha   90.00
_cell.angle_beta   90.00
_cell.angle_gamma   90.00
#
_symmetry.space_group_name_H-M   'P 1'
#
loop_
_entity.id
_entity.type
_entity.pdbx_description
1 polymer ?
#
loop_
_entity_poly.entity_id
_entity_poly.type
_entity_poly.pdbx_seq_one_letter_code
_entity_poly.pdbx_strand_id
1 'polypeptide(L)'
;MKTTKKAISIVLAGLMTAGSMSALSVSAVEETSPTLSFKTQNALYAHAVSGSADSDAWVAWQCEHNEYMNEINANQKYFFLPSSVSSTSVELYNAYSDNVTVNNVTIPSGESREVSYTIDKSTSVSAGGKTYSLTFLKSSAESAIYVNNSNADGNGSELISYLSEDKSNSASATGAIVDRNGKIDNTSIKKIKGRGNSTWGKAKKPFNITYSDKVSIGGMSKGKKFSLLANYQDDSLTRNRFLYDLADAVGTPYASDSRYVDFYSDGYYWGSYQMTEK
;
A
#
# COMPACT_ATOMS: atom_id res chain seq x y z
N MET A 1 6.23 17.46 45.90
CA MET A 1 6.40 18.73 45.19
C MET A 1 5.69 18.62 43.84
N LYS A 2 4.54 19.28 43.68
CA LYS A 2 3.73 19.29 42.47
C LYS A 2 4.20 20.40 41.55
N THR A 3 4.61 20.14 40.34
CA THR A 3 4.89 21.14 39.31
C THR A 3 3.73 21.18 38.31
N THR A 4 2.99 22.27 38.42
CA THR A 4 1.89 22.69 37.58
C THR A 4 2.39 23.18 36.22
N LYS A 5 1.93 22.64 35.12
CA LYS A 5 2.13 23.22 33.77
C LYS A 5 1.13 24.37 33.58
N LYS A 6 1.63 25.56 33.33
CA LYS A 6 0.84 26.77 33.00
C LYS A 6 0.42 26.70 31.54
N ALA A 7 -0.89 26.76 31.30
CA ALA A 7 -1.47 27.08 30.01
C ALA A 7 -1.33 28.60 29.77
N ILE A 8 -0.87 28.98 28.60
CA ILE A 8 -0.83 30.37 28.16
C ILE A 8 -2.12 30.65 27.39
N SER A 9 -3.04 31.37 28.05
CA SER A 9 -4.19 32.00 27.39
C SER A 9 -3.77 33.36 26.87
N ILE A 10 -3.86 33.56 25.56
CA ILE A 10 -3.77 34.90 24.96
C ILE A 10 -5.19 35.46 24.90
N VAL A 11 -5.47 36.43 25.73
CA VAL A 11 -6.68 37.23 25.66
C VAL A 11 -6.40 38.41 24.71
N LEU A 12 -7.09 38.45 23.60
CA LEU A 12 -7.14 39.63 22.73
C LEU A 12 -8.46 40.37 22.98
N ALA A 13 -8.40 41.43 23.76
CA ALA A 13 -9.49 42.36 23.93
C ALA A 13 -9.33 43.51 22.90
N GLY A 14 -10.38 43.79 22.15
CA GLY A 14 -10.33 44.93 21.28
C GLY A 14 -11.59 45.20 20.45
N LEU A 15 -12.39 46.12 20.89
CA LEU A 15 -13.37 46.99 20.23
C LEU A 15 -14.58 46.35 19.52
N MET A 16 -15.72 46.51 20.17
CA MET A 16 -17.05 46.37 19.56
C MET A 16 -17.37 47.59 18.69
N THR A 17 -17.64 47.34 17.41
CA THR A 17 -18.55 48.15 16.61
C THR A 17 -19.66 47.22 16.12
N ALA A 18 -20.91 47.63 16.37
CA ALA A 18 -22.10 46.87 16.01
C ALA A 18 -22.24 46.82 14.49
N GLY A 19 -21.93 45.69 13.91
CA GLY A 19 -22.24 45.32 12.54
C GLY A 19 -22.66 43.86 12.55
N SER A 20 -23.74 43.53 11.89
CA SER A 20 -24.37 42.23 11.79
C SER A 20 -23.35 41.09 11.64
N MET A 21 -23.14 40.33 12.69
CA MET A 21 -22.32 39.10 12.65
C MET A 21 -23.13 37.99 11.97
N SER A 22 -22.88 37.79 10.70
CA SER A 22 -23.09 36.48 10.12
C SER A 22 -22.09 35.50 10.79
N ALA A 23 -22.62 34.50 11.48
CA ALA A 23 -21.82 33.44 12.06
C ALA A 23 -21.03 32.74 10.93
N LEU A 24 -19.76 33.06 10.82
CA LEU A 24 -18.82 32.20 10.12
C LEU A 24 -18.74 30.90 10.93
N SER A 25 -19.47 29.90 10.50
CA SER A 25 -19.18 28.55 10.88
C SER A 25 -17.77 28.23 10.35
N VAL A 26 -16.78 28.31 11.23
CA VAL A 26 -15.51 27.64 10.98
C VAL A 26 -15.87 26.16 11.00
N SER A 27 -16.14 25.59 9.83
CA SER A 27 -16.02 24.16 9.64
C SER A 27 -14.64 23.80 10.15
N ALA A 28 -14.58 23.00 11.21
CA ALA A 28 -13.36 22.27 11.51
C ALA A 28 -12.99 21.58 10.19
N VAL A 29 -11.87 21.98 9.61
CA VAL A 29 -11.25 21.21 8.56
C VAL A 29 -11.00 19.88 9.25
N GLU A 30 -11.82 18.87 8.95
CA GLU A 30 -11.48 17.51 9.27
C GLU A 30 -10.07 17.33 8.69
N GLU A 31 -9.12 17.08 9.56
CA GLU A 31 -7.81 16.61 9.14
C GLU A 31 -8.08 15.40 8.26
N THR A 32 -8.07 15.65 6.95
CA THR A 32 -8.23 14.57 5.99
C THR A 32 -7.15 13.57 6.31
N SER A 33 -7.57 12.37 6.62
CA SER A 33 -6.74 11.21 6.93
C SER A 33 -5.47 11.19 6.10
N PRO A 34 -4.36 10.70 6.66
CA PRO A 34 -3.04 10.74 6.03
C PRO A 34 -2.88 9.80 4.83
N THR A 35 -3.91 9.63 4.02
CA THR A 35 -3.92 8.84 2.79
C THR A 35 -2.78 9.16 1.83
N LEU A 36 -2.16 10.33 1.99
CA LEU A 36 -1.05 10.78 1.17
C LEU A 36 0.29 10.79 1.92
N SER A 37 0.33 10.40 3.19
CA SER A 37 1.53 10.52 4.03
C SER A 37 2.72 9.69 3.54
N PHE A 38 2.47 8.61 2.79
CA PHE A 38 3.51 7.76 2.22
C PHE A 38 3.87 8.13 0.77
N LYS A 39 3.14 9.04 0.12
CA LYS A 39 3.44 9.44 -1.26
C LYS A 39 4.66 10.36 -1.28
N THR A 40 5.67 9.95 -2.00
CA THR A 40 6.86 10.74 -2.25
C THR A 40 6.64 11.76 -3.36
N GLN A 41 7.47 12.81 -3.42
CA GLN A 41 7.50 13.71 -4.56
C GLN A 41 8.02 13.00 -5.81
N ASN A 42 7.64 13.52 -6.99
CA ASN A 42 8.08 12.99 -8.29
C ASN A 42 7.66 11.53 -8.55
N ALA A 43 6.43 11.19 -8.19
CA ALA A 43 5.83 9.91 -8.52
C ALA A 43 4.42 10.07 -9.08
N LEU A 44 4.00 9.11 -9.88
CA LEU A 44 2.62 8.92 -10.29
C LEU A 44 2.05 7.75 -9.51
N TYR A 45 0.84 7.89 -8.99
CA TYR A 45 0.17 6.87 -8.20
C TYR A 45 -1.13 6.44 -8.85
N ALA A 46 -1.40 5.14 -8.86
CA ALA A 46 -2.67 4.57 -9.21
C ALA A 46 -3.50 4.29 -7.95
N HIS A 47 -4.77 4.66 -7.93
CA HIS A 47 -5.67 4.34 -6.85
C HIS A 47 -6.19 2.91 -7.01
N ALA A 48 -6.04 2.09 -5.98
CA ALA A 48 -6.37 0.67 -6.05
C ALA A 48 -7.88 0.38 -6.06
N VAL A 49 -8.70 1.37 -5.71
CA VAL A 49 -10.16 1.27 -5.69
C VAL A 49 -10.75 2.58 -6.20
N SER A 50 -11.52 2.54 -7.28
CA SER A 50 -12.15 3.74 -7.84
C SER A 50 -13.10 4.39 -6.84
N GLY A 51 -13.03 5.72 -6.70
CA GLY A 51 -14.04 6.53 -6.01
C GLY A 51 -13.93 6.62 -4.49
N SER A 52 -12.84 6.16 -3.87
CA SER A 52 -12.60 6.35 -2.44
C SER A 52 -11.34 7.18 -2.21
N ALA A 53 -11.50 8.46 -1.89
CA ALA A 53 -10.38 9.35 -1.57
C ALA A 53 -9.66 8.99 -0.25
N ASP A 54 -10.32 8.20 0.60
CA ASP A 54 -9.91 7.97 2.00
C ASP A 54 -9.13 6.67 2.22
N SER A 55 -8.72 5.96 1.16
CA SER A 55 -8.00 4.71 1.32
C SER A 55 -6.49 4.90 1.17
N ASP A 56 -5.71 4.28 2.05
CA ASP A 56 -4.25 4.16 1.94
C ASP A 56 -3.80 3.25 0.79
N ALA A 57 -4.72 2.85 -0.09
CA ALA A 57 -4.52 1.89 -1.16
C ALA A 57 -4.08 2.56 -2.47
N TRP A 58 -3.02 3.34 -2.42
CA TRP A 58 -2.37 3.90 -3.60
C TRP A 58 -1.13 3.09 -3.97
N VAL A 59 -0.90 2.94 -5.25
CA VAL A 59 0.23 2.18 -5.83
C VAL A 59 1.08 3.11 -6.66
N ALA A 60 2.36 3.26 -6.30
CA ALA A 60 3.32 4.00 -7.11
C ALA A 60 3.66 3.24 -8.39
N TRP A 61 3.88 3.97 -9.50
CA TRP A 61 4.45 3.36 -10.67
C TRP A 61 5.88 2.89 -10.38
N GLN A 62 6.19 1.68 -10.79
CA GLN A 62 7.49 1.09 -10.56
C GLN A 62 8.32 1.09 -11.84
N CYS A 63 9.57 1.43 -11.72
CA CYS A 63 10.57 1.28 -12.75
C CYS A 63 11.57 0.19 -12.36
N GLU A 64 12.54 0.00 -13.18
CA GLU A 64 13.60 -0.99 -13.25
C GLU A 64 14.16 -1.60 -11.96
N HIS A 65 13.89 -1.08 -10.80
CA HIS A 65 14.55 -1.50 -9.56
C HIS A 65 13.74 -2.43 -8.66
N ASN A 66 12.77 -3.10 -9.21
CA ASN A 66 12.36 -4.32 -8.55
C ASN A 66 13.44 -5.37 -8.89
N GLU A 67 14.30 -5.71 -7.95
CA GLU A 67 15.36 -6.70 -8.11
C GLU A 67 14.85 -8.09 -8.53
N TYR A 68 13.53 -8.27 -8.58
CA TYR A 68 12.84 -9.44 -9.10
C TYR A 68 12.50 -9.32 -10.59
N MET A 69 12.61 -8.16 -11.19
CA MET A 69 12.34 -7.90 -12.60
C MET A 69 13.64 -7.53 -13.31
N ASN A 70 14.48 -8.50 -13.54
CA ASN A 70 15.67 -8.32 -14.35
C ASN A 70 15.27 -7.78 -15.73
N GLU A 71 15.95 -6.70 -16.20
CA GLU A 71 15.90 -6.18 -17.57
C GLU A 71 14.84 -5.14 -17.92
N ILE A 72 14.19 -4.50 -16.95
CA ILE A 72 13.37 -3.32 -17.25
C ILE A 72 14.30 -2.12 -17.47
N ASN A 73 14.22 -1.50 -18.63
CA ASN A 73 15.02 -0.30 -18.90
C ASN A 73 14.43 0.94 -18.21
N ALA A 74 15.26 1.98 -18.03
CA ALA A 74 14.91 3.19 -17.28
C ALA A 74 13.68 3.94 -17.85
N ASN A 75 13.29 3.68 -19.08
CA ASN A 75 12.16 4.31 -19.74
C ASN A 75 10.86 3.51 -19.60
N GLN A 76 10.91 2.32 -19.00
CA GLN A 76 9.72 1.51 -18.76
C GLN A 76 9.24 1.68 -17.31
N LYS A 77 7.93 1.85 -17.17
CA LYS A 77 7.23 1.93 -15.91
C LYS A 77 6.08 0.93 -15.88
N TYR A 78 5.78 0.44 -14.70
CA TYR A 78 4.70 -0.51 -14.50
C TYR A 78 3.84 -0.08 -13.33
N PHE A 79 2.53 -0.22 -13.48
CA PHE A 79 1.62 -0.33 -12.35
C PHE A 79 1.25 -1.79 -12.16
N PHE A 80 1.59 -2.34 -11.01
CA PHE A 80 1.12 -3.66 -10.57
C PHE A 80 -0.18 -3.46 -9.81
N LEU A 81 -1.29 -3.56 -10.52
CA LEU A 81 -2.61 -3.27 -9.95
C LEU A 81 -3.19 -4.50 -9.26
N PRO A 82 -3.82 -4.34 -8.10
CA PRO A 82 -4.52 -5.42 -7.42
C PRO A 82 -5.78 -5.84 -8.19
N SER A 83 -6.31 -7.00 -7.84
CA SER A 83 -7.52 -7.57 -8.47
C SER A 83 -8.77 -6.70 -8.33
N SER A 84 -8.80 -5.81 -7.35
CA SER A 84 -9.92 -4.90 -7.06
C SER A 84 -10.09 -3.76 -8.07
N VAL A 85 -9.05 -3.41 -8.82
CA VAL A 85 -9.11 -2.30 -9.80
C VAL A 85 -9.94 -2.71 -11.02
N SER A 86 -10.70 -1.77 -11.59
CA SER A 86 -11.35 -1.96 -12.90
C SER A 86 -10.34 -2.41 -13.95
N SER A 87 -10.78 -3.19 -14.93
CA SER A 87 -9.94 -3.65 -16.04
C SER A 87 -9.83 -2.63 -17.18
N THR A 88 -10.56 -1.52 -17.12
CA THR A 88 -10.67 -0.56 -18.22
C THR A 88 -10.21 0.85 -17.86
N SER A 89 -10.22 1.21 -16.58
CA SER A 89 -9.82 2.52 -16.10
C SER A 89 -9.29 2.48 -14.68
N VAL A 90 -8.46 3.48 -14.35
CA VAL A 90 -7.91 3.67 -13.01
C VAL A 90 -7.77 5.16 -12.72
N GLU A 91 -7.97 5.54 -11.48
CA GLU A 91 -7.68 6.90 -11.02
C GLU A 91 -6.18 7.04 -10.78
N LEU A 92 -5.56 8.02 -11.46
CA LEU A 92 -4.15 8.35 -11.30
C LEU A 92 -4.00 9.69 -10.58
N TYR A 93 -3.15 9.71 -9.55
CA TYR A 93 -2.75 10.91 -8.82
C TYR A 93 -1.33 11.33 -9.23
N ASN A 94 -1.16 12.62 -9.53
CA ASN A 94 0.10 13.19 -9.92
C ASN A 94 0.81 13.89 -8.75
N ALA A 95 1.89 13.29 -8.23
CA ALA A 95 2.75 13.88 -7.20
C ALA A 95 3.98 14.61 -7.77
N TYR A 96 4.10 14.77 -9.10
CA TYR A 96 5.12 15.63 -9.70
C TYR A 96 4.76 17.10 -9.52
N SER A 97 5.78 17.97 -9.55
CA SER A 97 5.59 19.43 -9.56
C SER A 97 4.98 19.94 -10.88
N ASP A 98 5.11 19.17 -11.95
CA ASP A 98 4.62 19.52 -13.28
C ASP A 98 3.44 18.64 -13.69
N ASN A 99 2.73 19.06 -14.73
CA ASN A 99 1.66 18.24 -15.29
C ASN A 99 2.21 16.91 -15.84
N VAL A 100 1.46 15.84 -15.62
CA VAL A 100 1.72 14.52 -16.22
C VAL A 100 0.65 14.23 -17.27
N THR A 101 1.03 13.69 -18.40
CA THR A 101 0.08 13.28 -19.43
C THR A 101 0.18 11.77 -19.64
N VAL A 102 -0.94 11.05 -19.48
CA VAL A 102 -1.04 9.60 -19.68
C VAL A 102 -2.16 9.34 -20.66
N ASN A 103 -1.88 8.61 -21.72
CA ASN A 103 -2.88 8.26 -22.75
C ASN A 103 -3.75 9.46 -23.18
N ASN A 104 -3.12 10.60 -23.48
CA ASN A 104 -3.74 11.88 -23.83
C ASN A 104 -4.57 12.56 -22.72
N VAL A 105 -4.59 12.03 -21.50
CA VAL A 105 -5.20 12.68 -20.34
C VAL A 105 -4.13 13.45 -19.57
N THR A 106 -4.29 14.75 -19.44
CA THR A 106 -3.37 15.58 -18.63
C THR A 106 -3.87 15.62 -17.20
N ILE A 107 -2.98 15.28 -16.28
CA ILE A 107 -3.21 15.28 -14.82
C ILE A 107 -2.38 16.42 -14.22
N PRO A 108 -2.99 17.50 -13.74
CA PRO A 108 -2.26 18.58 -13.10
C PRO A 108 -1.54 18.12 -11.84
N SER A 109 -0.49 18.87 -11.46
CA SER A 109 0.23 18.63 -10.20
C SER A 109 -0.72 18.63 -8.99
N GLY A 110 -0.62 17.62 -8.13
CA GLY A 110 -1.45 17.48 -6.93
C GLY A 110 -2.90 17.05 -7.19
N GLU A 111 -3.26 16.72 -8.43
CA GLU A 111 -4.62 16.30 -8.76
C GLU A 111 -4.71 14.85 -9.20
N SER A 112 -5.93 14.32 -9.20
CA SER A 112 -6.27 13.00 -9.73
C SER A 112 -7.12 13.11 -10.98
N ARG A 113 -6.97 12.14 -11.90
CA ARG A 113 -7.82 11.95 -13.08
C ARG A 113 -8.02 10.47 -13.35
N GLU A 114 -9.19 10.12 -13.83
CA GLU A 114 -9.45 8.79 -14.34
C GLU A 114 -8.81 8.63 -15.72
N VAL A 115 -8.06 7.56 -15.91
CA VAL A 115 -7.36 7.22 -17.16
C VAL A 115 -7.79 5.84 -17.62
N SER A 116 -8.24 5.76 -18.88
CA SER A 116 -8.52 4.47 -19.52
C SER A 116 -7.22 3.79 -19.93
N TYR A 117 -7.15 2.47 -19.76
CA TYR A 117 -6.00 1.66 -20.14
C TYR A 117 -6.41 0.27 -20.66
N THR A 118 -5.46 -0.42 -21.23
CA THR A 118 -5.59 -1.83 -21.61
C THR A 118 -4.51 -2.62 -20.87
N ILE A 119 -4.90 -3.68 -20.16
CA ILE A 119 -3.97 -4.57 -19.45
C ILE A 119 -2.94 -5.13 -20.44
N ASP A 120 -1.69 -5.25 -20.00
CA ASP A 120 -0.55 -5.75 -20.77
C ASP A 120 -0.23 -4.96 -22.06
N LYS A 121 -0.84 -3.79 -22.23
CA LYS A 121 -0.52 -2.88 -23.33
C LYS A 121 0.24 -1.67 -22.83
N SER A 122 1.30 -1.35 -23.55
CA SER A 122 2.10 -0.17 -23.28
C SER A 122 1.35 1.09 -23.75
N THR A 123 1.38 2.13 -22.95
CA THR A 123 0.92 3.47 -23.29
C THR A 123 2.02 4.49 -23.02
N SER A 124 1.98 5.65 -23.69
CA SER A 124 2.93 6.72 -23.44
C SER A 124 2.54 7.53 -22.22
N VAL A 125 3.53 7.88 -21.41
CA VAL A 125 3.39 8.82 -20.31
C VAL A 125 4.49 9.86 -20.36
N SER A 126 4.12 11.14 -20.21
CA SER A 126 5.06 12.25 -20.11
C SER A 126 5.03 12.82 -18.71
N ALA A 127 6.17 12.78 -18.01
CA ALA A 127 6.30 13.25 -16.63
C ALA A 127 7.70 13.79 -16.37
N GLY A 128 7.82 14.91 -15.64
CA GLY A 128 9.12 15.52 -15.31
C GLY A 128 9.98 15.83 -16.54
N GLY A 129 9.38 16.24 -17.64
CA GLY A 129 10.07 16.53 -18.91
C GLY A 129 10.61 15.30 -19.65
N LYS A 130 10.25 14.08 -19.24
CA LYS A 130 10.65 12.81 -19.88
C LYS A 130 9.43 12.04 -20.34
N THR A 131 9.64 11.21 -21.36
CA THR A 131 8.62 10.28 -21.85
C THR A 131 9.00 8.86 -21.47
N TYR A 132 8.01 8.13 -20.97
CA TYR A 132 8.14 6.75 -20.54
C TYR A 132 7.12 5.87 -21.26
N SER A 133 7.42 4.59 -21.31
CA SER A 133 6.49 3.53 -21.67
C SER A 133 5.84 2.98 -20.38
N LEU A 134 4.53 3.08 -20.23
CA LEU A 134 3.79 2.63 -19.06
C LEU A 134 2.94 1.41 -19.41
N THR A 135 3.04 0.36 -18.61
CA THR A 135 2.23 -0.85 -18.74
C THR A 135 1.48 -1.12 -17.43
N PHE A 136 0.19 -1.36 -17.53
CA PHE A 136 -0.64 -1.78 -16.40
C PHE A 136 -0.75 -3.30 -16.38
N LEU A 137 -0.31 -3.90 -15.27
CA LEU A 137 -0.44 -5.33 -14.98
C LEU A 137 -1.47 -5.51 -13.87
N LYS A 138 -2.41 -6.44 -14.03
CA LYS A 138 -3.47 -6.69 -13.04
C LYS A 138 -3.36 -8.07 -12.43
N SER A 139 -3.40 -8.13 -11.12
CA SER A 139 -3.36 -9.37 -10.35
C SER A 139 -4.70 -10.13 -10.36
N SER A 140 -4.63 -11.41 -10.06
CA SER A 140 -5.78 -12.28 -9.76
C SER A 140 -5.82 -12.75 -8.30
N ALA A 141 -4.97 -12.20 -7.43
CA ALA A 141 -4.91 -12.57 -6.02
C ALA A 141 -6.26 -12.37 -5.29
N GLU A 142 -6.47 -13.10 -4.21
CA GLU A 142 -7.72 -13.02 -3.43
C GLU A 142 -7.86 -11.71 -2.67
N SER A 143 -6.75 -11.10 -2.29
CA SER A 143 -6.71 -9.80 -1.60
C SER A 143 -5.39 -9.09 -1.88
N ALA A 144 -5.39 -7.78 -1.64
CA ALA A 144 -4.18 -6.98 -1.55
C ALA A 144 -3.98 -6.49 -0.11
N ILE A 145 -2.74 -6.51 0.34
CA ILE A 145 -2.33 -6.03 1.66
C ILE A 145 -1.45 -4.80 1.47
N TYR A 146 -1.88 -3.69 2.04
CA TYR A 146 -1.14 -2.43 2.04
C TYR A 146 -0.57 -2.19 3.43
N VAL A 147 0.68 -1.79 3.49
CA VAL A 147 1.39 -1.47 4.73
C VAL A 147 2.19 -0.20 4.53
N ASN A 148 1.99 0.79 5.40
CA ASN A 148 2.63 2.09 5.24
C ASN A 148 3.38 2.48 6.51
N ASN A 149 4.68 2.62 6.41
CA ASN A 149 5.54 3.20 7.43
C ASN A 149 6.89 3.63 6.82
N SER A 150 6.85 4.64 5.96
CA SER A 150 8.04 5.20 5.29
C SER A 150 9.05 5.90 6.22
N ASN A 151 8.88 5.78 7.53
CA ASN A 151 9.83 6.26 8.54
C ASN A 151 10.07 5.19 9.60
N ALA A 152 10.13 3.91 9.18
CA ALA A 152 10.19 2.77 10.08
C ALA A 152 11.40 2.75 11.01
N ASP A 153 12.53 3.28 10.56
CA ASP A 153 13.78 3.43 11.33
C ASP A 153 13.92 4.78 12.05
N GLY A 154 12.95 5.70 11.88
CA GLY A 154 13.03 7.07 12.37
C GLY A 154 13.88 8.02 11.51
N ASN A 155 14.50 7.53 10.42
CA ASN A 155 15.39 8.29 9.54
C ASN A 155 14.81 8.50 8.13
N GLY A 156 13.58 8.02 7.86
CA GLY A 156 12.90 8.15 6.59
C GLY A 156 13.05 6.95 5.65
N SER A 157 13.65 5.87 6.08
CA SER A 157 13.71 4.63 5.28
C SER A 157 12.33 4.01 5.12
N GLU A 158 12.08 3.47 3.94
CA GLU A 158 10.89 2.68 3.67
C GLU A 158 10.86 1.41 4.53
N LEU A 159 9.68 0.98 4.90
CA LEU A 159 9.47 -0.14 5.82
C LEU A 159 10.23 -1.40 5.42
N ILE A 160 10.11 -1.84 4.18
CA ILE A 160 10.73 -3.10 3.75
C ILE A 160 12.24 -2.99 3.64
N SER A 161 12.77 -1.83 3.25
CA SER A 161 14.21 -1.55 3.27
C SER A 161 14.75 -1.73 4.68
N TYR A 162 14.17 -1.04 5.67
CA TYR A 162 14.53 -1.17 7.08
C TYR A 162 14.41 -2.62 7.61
N LEU A 163 13.29 -3.29 7.32
CA LEU A 163 13.10 -4.68 7.77
C LEU A 163 14.08 -5.65 7.11
N SER A 164 14.60 -5.33 5.93
CA SER A 164 15.50 -6.20 5.17
C SER A 164 16.95 -6.11 5.59
N GLU A 165 17.34 -5.05 6.29
CA GLU A 165 18.68 -4.87 6.83
C GLU A 165 19.03 -5.93 7.89
N ASP A 166 18.11 -6.19 8.82
CA ASP A 166 18.30 -7.21 9.85
C ASP A 166 16.98 -7.92 10.17
N LYS A 167 17.03 -9.25 10.27
CA LYS A 167 15.86 -10.08 10.62
C LYS A 167 15.26 -9.74 11.99
N SER A 168 16.04 -9.16 12.90
CA SER A 168 15.58 -8.72 14.22
C SER A 168 14.76 -7.43 14.15
N ASN A 169 14.94 -6.64 13.10
CA ASN A 169 14.20 -5.40 12.88
C ASN A 169 12.69 -5.66 12.85
N SER A 170 11.95 -4.77 13.45
CA SER A 170 10.49 -4.83 13.46
C SER A 170 9.89 -3.44 13.61
N ALA A 171 8.75 -3.21 12.99
CA ALA A 171 8.04 -1.95 13.07
C ALA A 171 6.55 -2.17 13.33
N SER A 172 5.88 -1.13 13.81
CA SER A 172 4.43 -0.97 13.71
C SER A 172 4.13 -0.20 12.43
N ALA A 173 2.91 -0.33 11.92
CA ALA A 173 2.53 0.32 10.68
C ALA A 173 1.01 0.53 10.62
N THR A 174 0.56 1.43 9.77
CA THR A 174 -0.82 1.47 9.30
C THR A 174 -0.98 0.58 8.08
N GLY A 175 -2.19 0.16 7.77
CA GLY A 175 -2.42 -0.63 6.58
C GLY A 175 -3.89 -0.76 6.22
N ALA A 176 -4.12 -1.35 5.07
CA ALA A 176 -5.43 -1.71 4.58
C ALA A 176 -5.40 -3.11 3.96
N ILE A 177 -6.50 -3.82 4.08
CA ILE A 177 -6.75 -5.07 3.38
C ILE A 177 -7.85 -4.77 2.36
N VAL A 178 -7.58 -5.00 1.10
CA VAL A 178 -8.55 -4.78 0.03
C VAL A 178 -8.88 -6.13 -0.60
N ASP A 179 -10.15 -6.49 -0.58
CA ASP A 179 -10.61 -7.72 -1.20
C ASP A 179 -10.79 -7.54 -2.73
N ARG A 180 -11.04 -8.64 -3.41
CA ARG A 180 -11.23 -8.68 -4.86
C ARG A 180 -12.40 -7.80 -5.35
N ASN A 181 -13.37 -7.51 -4.49
CA ASN A 181 -14.53 -6.69 -4.80
C ASN A 181 -14.31 -5.20 -4.48
N GLY A 182 -13.11 -4.84 -4.00
CA GLY A 182 -12.77 -3.48 -3.65
C GLY A 182 -13.20 -3.05 -2.24
N LYS A 183 -13.67 -3.98 -1.40
CA LYS A 183 -13.94 -3.65 -0.01
C LYS A 183 -12.62 -3.41 0.72
N ILE A 184 -12.54 -2.27 1.38
CA ILE A 184 -11.37 -1.84 2.15
C ILE A 184 -11.66 -2.05 3.64
N ASP A 185 -10.76 -2.78 4.30
CA ASP A 185 -10.72 -2.90 5.75
C ASP A 185 -9.42 -2.23 6.25
N ASN A 186 -9.52 -0.97 6.69
CA ASN A 186 -8.39 -0.26 7.31
C ASN A 186 -8.02 -0.93 8.62
N THR A 187 -6.72 -1.06 8.87
CA THR A 187 -6.21 -1.81 10.00
C THR A 187 -4.91 -1.23 10.53
N SER A 188 -4.59 -1.55 11.79
CA SER A 188 -3.31 -1.23 12.40
C SER A 188 -2.47 -2.50 12.54
N ILE A 189 -1.23 -2.41 12.13
CA ILE A 189 -0.24 -3.47 12.27
C ILE A 189 0.59 -3.18 13.51
N LYS A 190 0.35 -3.99 14.55
CA LYS A 190 1.09 -3.89 15.81
C LYS A 190 2.56 -4.23 15.61
N LYS A 191 2.85 -5.19 14.74
CA LYS A 191 4.22 -5.64 14.45
C LYS A 191 4.31 -6.34 13.11
N ILE A 192 5.27 -5.90 12.31
CA ILE A 192 5.77 -6.63 11.15
C ILE A 192 7.27 -6.88 11.34
N LYS A 193 7.75 -8.06 10.97
CA LYS A 193 9.18 -8.42 11.04
C LYS A 193 9.54 -9.56 10.10
N GLY A 194 10.82 -9.67 9.79
CA GLY A 194 11.37 -10.80 9.05
C GLY A 194 11.09 -12.16 9.69
N ARG A 195 10.98 -13.21 8.87
CA ARG A 195 10.82 -14.60 9.29
C ARG A 195 11.68 -15.56 8.48
N GLY A 196 11.66 -16.84 8.87
CA GLY A 196 12.38 -17.90 8.19
C GLY A 196 13.86 -17.97 8.59
N ASN A 197 14.55 -18.99 8.13
CA ASN A 197 15.98 -19.19 8.31
C ASN A 197 16.66 -19.10 6.93
N SER A 198 16.75 -20.18 6.18
CA SER A 198 17.32 -20.18 4.83
C SER A 198 16.60 -19.26 3.84
N THR A 199 15.28 -19.13 3.97
CA THR A 199 14.47 -18.25 3.14
C THR A 199 14.69 -16.77 3.41
N TRP A 200 15.16 -16.39 4.60
CA TRP A 200 15.50 -15.01 4.92
C TRP A 200 16.70 -14.49 4.10
N GLY A 201 17.66 -15.36 3.79
CA GLY A 201 18.81 -15.02 2.96
C GLY A 201 18.51 -14.82 1.47
N LYS A 202 17.26 -14.95 1.06
CA LYS A 202 16.85 -14.79 -0.35
C LYS A 202 16.45 -13.34 -0.65
N ALA A 203 16.47 -12.96 -1.93
CA ALA A 203 16.11 -11.61 -2.36
C ALA A 203 14.69 -11.25 -1.93
N LYS A 204 13.69 -12.06 -2.28
CA LYS A 204 12.31 -11.89 -1.80
C LYS A 204 12.18 -12.42 -0.38
N LYS A 205 12.00 -11.52 0.58
CA LYS A 205 11.97 -11.86 1.99
C LYS A 205 10.58 -12.22 2.49
N PRO A 206 10.46 -13.25 3.35
CA PRO A 206 9.21 -13.55 4.03
C PRO A 206 9.06 -12.76 5.32
N PHE A 207 7.80 -12.46 5.72
CA PHE A 207 7.49 -11.67 6.91
C PHE A 207 6.46 -12.37 7.82
N ASN A 208 6.45 -11.97 9.09
CA ASN A 208 5.33 -12.19 10.00
C ASN A 208 4.65 -10.87 10.28
N ILE A 209 3.32 -10.86 10.22
CA ILE A 209 2.49 -9.71 10.55
C ILE A 209 1.64 -10.04 11.77
N THR A 210 1.54 -9.08 12.69
CA THR A 210 0.60 -9.12 13.82
C THR A 210 -0.25 -7.87 13.77
N TYR A 211 -1.53 -8.05 13.50
CA TYR A 211 -2.52 -6.98 13.51
C TYR A 211 -2.95 -6.63 14.95
N SER A 212 -3.36 -5.38 15.16
CA SER A 212 -3.90 -4.94 16.46
C SER A 212 -5.24 -5.63 16.76
N ASP A 213 -6.07 -5.78 15.76
CA ASP A 213 -7.37 -6.44 15.84
C ASP A 213 -7.42 -7.71 14.97
N LYS A 214 -8.46 -8.51 15.16
CA LYS A 214 -8.68 -9.70 14.32
C LYS A 214 -9.18 -9.27 12.94
N VAL A 215 -8.45 -9.65 11.89
CA VAL A 215 -8.78 -9.40 10.49
C VAL A 215 -9.07 -10.71 9.76
N SER A 216 -9.87 -10.65 8.69
CA SER A 216 -10.06 -11.73 7.73
C SER A 216 -9.40 -11.34 6.42
N ILE A 217 -8.64 -12.24 5.83
CA ILE A 217 -7.87 -11.99 4.59
C ILE A 217 -8.26 -13.06 3.58
N GLY A 218 -8.80 -12.63 2.42
CA GLY A 218 -9.21 -13.54 1.35
C GLY A 218 -10.23 -14.60 1.81
N GLY A 219 -11.07 -14.30 2.80
CA GLY A 219 -12.06 -15.21 3.36
C GLY A 219 -11.52 -16.21 4.40
N MET A 220 -10.25 -16.13 4.77
CA MET A 220 -9.73 -16.92 5.90
C MET A 220 -10.41 -16.56 7.22
N SER A 221 -10.34 -17.44 8.20
CA SER A 221 -10.81 -17.19 9.58
C SER A 221 -10.17 -15.95 10.16
N LYS A 222 -10.94 -15.25 11.02
CA LYS A 222 -10.44 -14.03 11.66
C LYS A 222 -9.29 -14.32 12.65
N GLY A 223 -8.12 -13.78 12.33
CA GLY A 223 -6.90 -13.91 13.13
C GLY A 223 -6.18 -12.60 13.35
N LYS A 224 -5.22 -12.59 14.28
CA LYS A 224 -4.30 -11.45 14.48
C LYS A 224 -2.91 -11.71 13.94
N LYS A 225 -2.49 -12.95 13.77
CA LYS A 225 -1.12 -13.33 13.42
C LYS A 225 -1.11 -14.11 12.13
N PHE A 226 -0.36 -13.62 11.18
CA PHE A 226 -0.19 -14.22 9.87
C PHE A 226 1.27 -14.27 9.46
N SER A 227 1.56 -15.15 8.51
CA SER A 227 2.86 -15.26 7.84
C SER A 227 2.70 -14.98 6.36
N LEU A 228 3.52 -14.09 5.83
CA LEU A 228 3.73 -13.86 4.40
C LEU A 228 4.86 -14.76 3.92
N LEU A 229 4.51 -15.81 3.20
CA LEU A 229 5.47 -16.74 2.61
C LEU A 229 5.86 -16.23 1.23
N ALA A 230 7.17 -16.02 1.03
CA ALA A 230 7.68 -15.48 -0.24
C ALA A 230 7.67 -16.50 -1.38
N ASN A 231 7.64 -17.80 -1.07
CA ASN A 231 7.73 -18.93 -2.01
C ASN A 231 8.90 -18.81 -3.01
N TYR A 232 9.97 -18.11 -2.65
CA TYR A 232 11.10 -17.77 -3.52
C TYR A 232 11.81 -19.00 -4.15
N GLN A 233 11.78 -20.13 -3.49
CA GLN A 233 12.42 -21.37 -3.94
C GLN A 233 11.45 -22.31 -4.70
N ASP A 234 10.27 -21.84 -4.99
CA ASP A 234 9.25 -22.60 -5.71
C ASP A 234 8.80 -21.80 -6.94
N ASP A 235 9.37 -22.14 -8.09
CA ASP A 235 9.07 -21.44 -9.36
C ASP A 235 7.59 -21.54 -9.75
N SER A 236 6.90 -22.58 -9.28
CA SER A 236 5.46 -22.72 -9.50
C SER A 236 4.61 -21.86 -8.55
N LEU A 237 5.19 -21.43 -7.43
CA LEU A 237 4.53 -20.77 -6.29
C LEU A 237 3.40 -21.58 -5.63
N THR A 238 3.17 -22.83 -6.05
CA THR A 238 1.96 -23.60 -5.71
C THR A 238 2.18 -24.74 -4.72
N ARG A 239 3.43 -25.17 -4.47
CA ARG A 239 3.71 -26.36 -3.63
C ARG A 239 3.13 -26.24 -2.22
N ASN A 240 3.36 -25.14 -1.54
CA ASN A 240 2.83 -24.93 -0.21
C ASN A 240 1.30 -24.86 -0.22
N ARG A 241 0.72 -24.16 -1.20
CA ARG A 241 -0.73 -24.04 -1.33
C ARG A 241 -1.37 -25.41 -1.55
N PHE A 242 -0.82 -26.19 -2.48
CA PHE A 242 -1.31 -27.55 -2.75
C PHE A 242 -1.28 -28.44 -1.50
N LEU A 243 -0.21 -28.38 -0.70
CA LEU A 243 -0.11 -29.17 0.52
C LEU A 243 -1.11 -28.73 1.60
N TYR A 244 -1.40 -27.45 1.72
CA TYR A 244 -2.41 -26.96 2.67
C TYR A 244 -3.81 -27.37 2.21
N ASP A 245 -4.13 -27.19 0.94
CA ASP A 245 -5.42 -27.60 0.38
C ASP A 245 -5.62 -29.13 0.46
N LEU A 246 -4.55 -29.92 0.22
CA LEU A 246 -4.59 -31.37 0.39
C LEU A 246 -4.81 -31.77 1.85
N ALA A 247 -4.11 -31.12 2.79
CA ALA A 247 -4.27 -31.41 4.22
C ALA A 247 -5.72 -31.15 4.69
N ASP A 248 -6.33 -30.08 4.21
CA ASP A 248 -7.74 -29.79 4.48
C ASP A 248 -8.66 -30.83 3.84
N ALA A 249 -8.45 -31.17 2.57
CA ALA A 249 -9.25 -32.14 1.84
C ALA A 249 -9.24 -33.55 2.45
N VAL A 250 -8.11 -33.97 3.06
CA VAL A 250 -8.01 -35.27 3.75
C VAL A 250 -8.40 -35.19 5.24
N GLY A 251 -8.90 -34.06 5.70
CA GLY A 251 -9.37 -33.85 7.08
C GLY A 251 -8.25 -33.84 8.12
N THR A 252 -7.04 -33.39 7.77
CA THR A 252 -5.95 -33.23 8.73
C THR A 252 -6.34 -32.20 9.80
N PRO A 253 -6.33 -32.56 11.11
CA PRO A 253 -6.62 -31.62 12.16
C PRO A 253 -5.70 -30.42 12.11
N TYR A 254 -6.27 -29.22 12.27
CA TYR A 254 -5.51 -27.95 12.30
C TYR A 254 -4.73 -27.63 11.02
N ALA A 255 -5.20 -28.08 9.85
CA ALA A 255 -4.66 -27.65 8.57
C ALA A 255 -4.70 -26.13 8.49
N SER A 256 -3.56 -25.51 8.15
CA SER A 256 -3.50 -24.06 8.00
C SER A 256 -4.17 -23.63 6.71
N ASP A 257 -5.12 -22.71 6.79
CA ASP A 257 -5.65 -22.04 5.59
C ASP A 257 -4.63 -21.06 5.01
N SER A 258 -4.71 -20.84 3.70
CA SER A 258 -3.83 -19.89 3.03
C SER A 258 -4.50 -19.23 1.83
N ARG A 259 -4.03 -18.02 1.48
CA ARG A 259 -4.48 -17.25 0.31
C ARG A 259 -3.29 -16.60 -0.37
N TYR A 260 -3.38 -16.44 -1.68
CA TYR A 260 -2.46 -15.54 -2.37
C TYR A 260 -2.90 -14.10 -2.15
N VAL A 261 -1.93 -13.27 -1.83
CA VAL A 261 -2.13 -11.84 -1.62
C VAL A 261 -1.07 -11.04 -2.36
N ASP A 262 -1.46 -9.91 -2.90
CA ASP A 262 -0.50 -8.91 -3.34
C ASP A 262 -0.04 -8.09 -2.15
N PHE A 263 1.25 -7.90 -2.03
CA PHE A 263 1.82 -7.15 -0.93
C PHE A 263 2.40 -5.82 -1.43
N TYR A 264 1.87 -4.74 -0.88
CA TYR A 264 2.33 -3.38 -1.13
C TYR A 264 2.87 -2.78 0.16
N SER A 265 4.01 -2.11 0.09
CA SER A 265 4.58 -1.36 1.21
C SER A 265 4.99 0.02 0.75
N ASP A 266 4.58 1.06 1.48
CA ASP A 266 4.86 2.46 1.19
C ASP A 266 4.54 2.84 -0.28
N GLY A 267 3.46 2.27 -0.82
CA GLY A 267 3.00 2.45 -2.19
C GLY A 267 3.63 1.55 -3.24
N TYR A 268 4.69 0.81 -2.92
CA TYR A 268 5.38 -0.06 -3.88
C TYR A 268 4.90 -1.51 -3.81
N TYR A 269 4.80 -2.14 -4.98
CA TYR A 269 4.49 -3.56 -5.09
C TYR A 269 5.71 -4.42 -4.75
N TRP A 270 5.60 -5.27 -3.75
CA TRP A 270 6.67 -6.19 -3.30
C TRP A 270 6.47 -7.63 -3.78
N GLY A 271 5.41 -7.86 -4.51
CA GLY A 271 5.14 -9.13 -5.15
C GLY A 271 3.93 -9.87 -4.58
N SER A 272 3.62 -11.00 -5.20
CA SER A 272 2.60 -11.93 -4.72
C SER A 272 3.18 -12.78 -3.60
N TYR A 273 2.47 -12.88 -2.48
CA TYR A 273 2.82 -13.71 -1.32
C TYR A 273 1.72 -14.72 -1.05
N GLN A 274 2.09 -15.83 -0.42
CA GLN A 274 1.12 -16.72 0.19
C GLN A 274 0.96 -16.31 1.66
N MET A 275 -0.22 -15.83 2.01
CA MET A 275 -0.60 -15.52 3.39
C MET A 275 -1.14 -16.78 4.04
N THR A 276 -0.69 -17.10 5.24
CA THR A 276 -1.20 -18.22 6.05
C THR A 276 -1.34 -17.81 7.51
N GLU A 277 -2.22 -18.46 8.22
CA GLU A 277 -2.37 -18.30 9.67
C GLU A 277 -1.10 -18.74 10.41
N LYS A 278 -0.90 -18.18 11.61
CA LYS A 278 0.26 -18.47 12.46
C LYS A 278 -0.18 -18.84 13.85
#